data_6ebb2df83837beedcfc60644197c1301
#
_entry.id   6ebb2df83837beedcfc60644197c1301
#
_cell.length_a   1.000
_cell.length_b   1.000
_cell.length_c   1.000
_cell.angle_alpha   90.00
_cell.angle_beta   90.00
_cell.angle_gamma   90.00
#
_symmetry.space_group_name_H-M   'P 1'
#
loop_
_entity.id
_entity.type
_entity.pdbx_description
1 polymer ?
#
loop_
_entity_poly.entity_id
_entity_poly.type
_entity_poly.pdbx_seq_one_letter_code
_entity_poly.pdbx_strand_id
1 'polypeptide(L)'
;EELLENRRRQNAKNRIPDLKDDAFDISRMEIMGCPVLKLIHKKRTEQADLFLIGGGMISAPRPGSIKKALQFARETGLDVYVPYYPLCTGYPLTRAYEMIHATYRSMLFEYKAENISVLGTSSGGNLALGMVPYINDNHDDTPMPGYIMAISPGTCVATDAEWQRMQELDKKDVAIPAQYMKTAAEIMRHGDDSVPEYMIWLQKGDFTNCPKTTFIYGSDETLYACAPSFEAAMQKYGVDYEMIVGEGMFHCYPVFPVCKEAKEGWDLMIRLMKKEHGIKS
;
A
#
# COMPACT_ATOMS: atom_id res chain seq x y z
N GLU A 1 -15.74 17.45 -7.31
CA GLU A 1 -15.56 18.33 -6.14
C GLU A 1 -16.43 17.86 -4.95
N GLU A 2 -17.71 17.57 -5.13
CA GLU A 2 -18.61 17.10 -4.07
C GLU A 2 -18.08 15.82 -3.37
N LEU A 3 -17.56 14.86 -4.13
CA LEU A 3 -16.94 13.65 -3.57
C LEU A 3 -15.79 14.01 -2.63
N LEU A 4 -14.89 14.87 -3.05
CA LEU A 4 -13.70 15.25 -2.27
C LEU A 4 -14.11 16.00 -0.99
N GLU A 5 -15.08 16.91 -1.09
CA GLU A 5 -15.59 17.64 0.08
C GLU A 5 -16.24 16.71 1.10
N ASN A 6 -17.06 15.74 0.65
CA ASN A 6 -17.65 14.73 1.51
C ASN A 6 -16.55 13.88 2.19
N ARG A 7 -15.48 13.52 1.49
CA ARG A 7 -14.35 12.80 2.06
C ARG A 7 -13.57 13.64 3.07
N ARG A 8 -13.32 14.92 2.80
CA ARG A 8 -12.69 15.85 3.78
C ARG A 8 -13.48 15.86 5.09
N ARG A 9 -14.81 16.00 5.03
CA ARG A 9 -15.69 15.99 6.22
C ARG A 9 -15.64 14.65 6.97
N GLN A 10 -15.57 13.53 6.28
CA GLN A 10 -15.44 12.20 6.89
C GLN A 10 -14.06 12.02 7.54
N ASN A 11 -13.00 12.40 6.84
CA ASN A 11 -11.62 12.32 7.36
C ASN A 11 -11.43 13.19 8.61
N ALA A 12 -12.03 14.38 8.66
CA ALA A 12 -11.99 15.27 9.81
C ALA A 12 -12.60 14.68 11.09
N LYS A 13 -13.53 13.73 10.95
CA LYS A 13 -14.14 12.99 12.06
C LYS A 13 -13.36 11.73 12.46
N ASN A 14 -12.47 11.27 11.58
CA ASN A 14 -11.68 10.06 11.83
C ASN A 14 -10.64 10.35 12.92
N ARG A 15 -10.50 9.44 13.87
CA ARG A 15 -9.53 9.54 14.96
C ARG A 15 -8.65 8.31 14.95
N ILE A 16 -7.37 8.51 15.23
CA ILE A 16 -6.46 7.40 15.50
C ILE A 16 -6.96 6.73 16.78
N PRO A 17 -7.30 5.43 16.74
CA PRO A 17 -7.82 4.75 17.92
C PRO A 17 -6.78 4.71 19.04
N ASP A 18 -7.25 4.78 20.28
CA ASP A 18 -6.42 4.49 21.46
C ASP A 18 -6.30 2.96 21.56
N LEU A 19 -5.17 2.45 21.10
CA LEU A 19 -4.86 1.02 21.15
C LEU A 19 -4.05 0.71 22.39
N LYS A 20 -4.38 -0.40 23.04
CA LYS A 20 -3.62 -0.96 24.15
C LYS A 20 -3.31 -2.42 23.86
N ASP A 21 -2.09 -2.81 24.14
CA ASP A 21 -1.61 -4.17 23.96
C ASP A 21 -0.46 -4.47 24.92
N ASP A 22 -0.51 -5.61 25.60
CA ASP A 22 0.51 -5.96 26.59
C ASP A 22 1.85 -6.36 25.95
N ALA A 23 1.84 -6.77 24.68
CA ALA A 23 3.03 -7.18 23.94
C ALA A 23 3.73 -6.03 23.18
N PHE A 24 3.07 -4.86 23.07
CA PHE A 24 3.56 -3.74 22.26
C PHE A 24 3.69 -2.45 23.08
N ASP A 25 4.71 -1.67 22.73
CA ASP A 25 4.79 -0.25 23.02
C ASP A 25 4.16 0.49 21.85
N ILE A 26 2.95 1.00 22.05
CA ILE A 26 2.19 1.71 21.03
C ILE A 26 2.38 3.20 21.24
N SER A 27 2.97 3.86 20.26
CA SER A 27 3.31 5.28 20.32
C SER A 27 3.03 5.98 19.00
N ARG A 28 3.17 7.29 18.99
CA ARG A 28 3.05 8.12 17.79
C ARG A 28 4.28 8.99 17.66
N MET A 29 4.76 9.11 16.43
CA MET A 29 5.74 10.12 16.05
C MET A 29 5.11 11.02 14.99
N GLU A 30 5.71 12.15 14.73
CA GLU A 30 5.27 13.09 13.70
C GLU A 30 6.34 13.20 12.61
N ILE A 31 5.94 13.07 11.37
CA ILE A 31 6.80 13.26 10.19
C ILE A 31 6.08 14.21 9.23
N MET A 32 6.71 15.33 8.90
CA MET A 32 6.15 16.36 8.03
C MET A 32 4.76 16.86 8.46
N GLY A 33 4.51 16.97 9.76
CA GLY A 33 3.23 17.39 10.33
C GLY A 33 2.14 16.29 10.28
N CYS A 34 2.49 15.07 9.91
CA CYS A 34 1.57 13.93 9.84
C CYS A 34 1.95 12.85 10.87
N PRO A 35 0.96 12.24 11.54
CA PRO A 35 1.24 11.21 12.52
C PRO A 35 1.66 9.89 11.87
N VAL A 36 2.61 9.21 12.48
CA VAL A 36 2.97 7.83 12.21
C VAL A 36 2.71 7.03 13.49
N LEU A 37 1.83 6.04 13.41
CA LEU A 37 1.61 5.11 14.52
C LEU A 37 2.73 4.06 14.52
N LYS A 38 3.37 3.88 15.67
CA LYS A 38 4.41 2.86 15.88
C LYS A 38 3.83 1.75 16.76
N LEU A 39 3.91 0.53 16.28
CA LEU A 39 3.55 -0.70 16.98
C LEU A 39 4.84 -1.49 17.18
N ILE A 40 5.52 -1.26 18.30
CA ILE A 40 6.84 -1.80 18.57
C ILE A 40 6.73 -2.92 19.61
N HIS A 41 7.25 -4.09 19.30
CA HIS A 41 7.29 -5.20 20.23
C HIS A 41 8.13 -4.86 21.47
N LYS A 42 7.60 -5.12 22.66
CA LYS A 42 8.38 -5.02 23.91
C LYS A 42 9.56 -6.00 23.93
N LYS A 43 9.41 -7.13 23.27
CA LYS A 43 10.52 -8.03 22.97
C LYS A 43 11.16 -7.57 21.66
N ARG A 44 12.37 -7.02 21.76
CA ARG A 44 13.09 -6.45 20.62
C ARG A 44 13.12 -7.40 19.42
N THR A 45 12.77 -6.90 18.25
CA THR A 45 12.99 -7.53 16.93
C THR A 45 13.91 -6.64 16.08
N GLU A 46 14.58 -7.22 15.10
CA GLU A 46 15.37 -6.49 14.10
C GLU A 46 14.61 -6.35 12.78
N GLN A 47 13.35 -6.77 12.77
CA GLN A 47 12.50 -6.84 11.58
C GLN A 47 11.35 -5.85 11.69
N ALA A 48 11.07 -5.10 10.63
CA ALA A 48 10.00 -4.12 10.62
C ALA A 48 9.22 -4.11 9.32
N ASP A 49 7.99 -3.58 9.37
CA ASP A 49 7.15 -3.33 8.21
C ASP A 49 6.64 -1.89 8.18
N LEU A 50 6.66 -1.30 7.01
CA LEU A 50 5.99 -0.05 6.70
C LEU A 50 4.61 -0.37 6.10
N PHE A 51 3.56 -0.31 6.91
CA PHE A 51 2.21 -0.72 6.54
C PHE A 51 1.41 0.46 5.98
N LEU A 52 1.22 0.48 4.66
CA LEU A 52 0.52 1.53 3.94
C LEU A 52 -0.95 1.16 3.71
N ILE A 53 -1.82 1.72 4.54
CA ILE A 53 -3.26 1.47 4.46
C ILE A 53 -3.86 2.25 3.29
N GLY A 54 -4.61 1.56 2.43
CA GLY A 54 -5.31 2.15 1.31
C GLY A 54 -6.53 2.99 1.69
N GLY A 55 -7.12 3.58 0.70
CA GLY A 55 -8.30 4.45 0.82
C GLY A 55 -8.53 5.31 -0.43
N GLY A 56 -8.06 4.85 -1.59
CA GLY A 56 -8.19 5.55 -2.87
C GLY A 56 -7.47 6.90 -2.89
N MET A 57 -6.42 7.08 -2.13
CA MET A 57 -5.70 8.35 -1.93
C MET A 57 -6.57 9.49 -1.32
N ILE A 58 -7.83 9.23 -0.96
CA ILE A 58 -8.77 10.24 -0.48
C ILE A 58 -9.38 9.95 0.89
N SER A 59 -9.21 8.74 1.41
CA SER A 59 -9.76 8.31 2.71
C SER A 59 -8.65 7.99 3.70
N ALA A 60 -8.74 8.58 4.89
CA ALA A 60 -7.83 8.26 5.99
C ALA A 60 -8.07 6.83 6.53
N PRO A 61 -7.04 6.19 7.12
CA PRO A 61 -7.16 4.89 7.76
C PRO A 61 -8.30 4.87 8.78
N ARG A 62 -9.15 3.85 8.70
CA ARG A 62 -10.25 3.66 9.66
C ARG A 62 -9.79 2.86 10.88
N PRO A 63 -10.46 2.98 12.04
CA PRO A 63 -10.10 2.22 13.24
C PRO A 63 -9.98 0.70 13.02
N GLY A 64 -10.84 0.12 12.16
CA GLY A 64 -10.76 -1.29 11.80
C GLY A 64 -9.47 -1.67 11.08
N SER A 65 -9.00 -0.82 10.16
CA SER A 65 -7.74 -1.05 9.42
C SER A 65 -6.53 -0.94 10.37
N ILE A 66 -6.58 -0.05 11.35
CA ILE A 66 -5.52 0.08 12.35
C ILE A 66 -5.47 -1.15 13.28
N LYS A 67 -6.63 -1.69 13.67
CA LYS A 67 -6.68 -2.95 14.42
C LYS A 67 -6.11 -4.12 13.61
N LYS A 68 -6.30 -4.11 12.29
CA LYS A 68 -5.69 -5.09 11.39
C LYS A 68 -4.16 -4.95 11.32
N ALA A 69 -3.63 -3.73 11.31
CA ALA A 69 -2.19 -3.52 11.40
C ALA A 69 -1.60 -4.06 12.72
N LEU A 70 -2.29 -3.87 13.84
CA LEU A 70 -1.88 -4.46 15.13
C LEU A 70 -1.97 -6.01 15.12
N GLN A 71 -3.03 -6.57 14.52
CA GLN A 71 -3.15 -8.02 14.32
C GLN A 71 -1.99 -8.55 13.46
N PHE A 72 -1.69 -7.87 12.35
CA PHE A 72 -0.56 -8.19 11.48
C PHE A 72 0.77 -8.18 12.24
N ALA A 73 1.07 -7.11 13.00
CA ALA A 73 2.26 -7.02 13.83
C ALA A 73 2.36 -8.22 14.80
N ARG A 74 1.25 -8.58 15.45
CA ARG A 74 1.17 -9.69 16.40
C ARG A 74 1.45 -11.05 15.76
N GLU A 75 0.87 -11.31 14.60
CA GLU A 75 0.95 -12.59 13.91
C GLU A 75 2.27 -12.79 13.15
N THR A 76 2.86 -11.70 12.65
CA THR A 76 4.15 -11.74 11.96
C THR A 76 5.35 -11.67 12.91
N GLY A 77 5.22 -10.96 14.02
CA GLY A 77 6.34 -10.66 14.92
C GLY A 77 7.17 -9.46 14.47
N LEU A 78 6.69 -8.68 13.48
CA LEU A 78 7.37 -7.48 12.98
C LEU A 78 6.98 -6.26 13.79
N ASP A 79 7.92 -5.32 13.98
CA ASP A 79 7.57 -3.96 14.37
C ASP A 79 6.88 -3.28 13.19
N VAL A 80 5.81 -2.51 13.43
CA VAL A 80 4.99 -1.96 12.35
C VAL A 80 4.83 -0.45 12.49
N TYR A 81 5.09 0.25 11.39
CA TYR A 81 4.92 1.68 11.24
C TYR A 81 3.75 1.96 10.30
N VAL A 82 2.76 2.71 10.78
CA VAL A 82 1.54 3.05 10.00
C VAL A 82 1.46 4.56 9.82
N PRO A 83 1.92 5.11 8.68
CA PRO A 83 1.85 6.52 8.42
C PRO A 83 0.42 6.95 8.03
N TYR A 84 -0.02 8.09 8.55
CA TYR A 84 -1.22 8.80 8.12
C TYR A 84 -0.82 9.86 7.08
N TYR A 85 -0.43 9.40 5.91
CA TYR A 85 0.11 10.24 4.84
C TYR A 85 -0.92 11.26 4.31
N PRO A 86 -0.45 12.42 3.77
CA PRO A 86 -1.31 13.42 3.15
C PRO A 86 -2.19 12.83 2.06
N LEU A 87 -3.47 13.23 2.05
CA LEU A 87 -4.48 12.71 1.12
C LEU A 87 -4.73 13.68 -0.03
N CYS A 88 -5.06 13.15 -1.20
CA CYS A 88 -5.38 13.92 -2.40
C CYS A 88 -6.73 14.69 -2.28
N THR A 89 -7.37 14.66 -1.15
CA THR A 89 -8.44 15.60 -0.79
C THR A 89 -7.93 17.00 -0.46
N GLY A 90 -6.64 17.17 -0.17
CA GLY A 90 -6.05 18.45 0.21
C GLY A 90 -4.65 18.71 -0.35
N TYR A 91 -4.01 17.69 -0.96
CA TYR A 91 -2.62 17.77 -1.42
C TYR A 91 -2.42 16.98 -2.70
N PRO A 92 -1.46 17.36 -3.57
CA PRO A 92 -1.03 16.49 -4.66
C PRO A 92 -0.34 15.22 -4.12
N LEU A 93 -0.33 14.16 -4.92
CA LEU A 93 0.18 12.84 -4.52
C LEU A 93 1.67 12.87 -4.11
N THR A 94 2.45 13.81 -4.64
CA THR A 94 3.85 14.04 -4.26
C THR A 94 4.03 14.14 -2.74
N ARG A 95 3.10 14.80 -2.05
CA ARG A 95 3.18 14.98 -0.58
C ARG A 95 3.05 13.65 0.18
N ALA A 96 2.29 12.68 -0.36
CA ALA A 96 2.21 11.35 0.23
C ALA A 96 3.54 10.60 0.06
N TYR A 97 4.15 10.64 -1.12
CA TYR A 97 5.46 10.01 -1.36
C TYR A 97 6.57 10.62 -0.49
N GLU A 98 6.64 11.95 -0.41
CA GLU A 98 7.60 12.64 0.46
C GLU A 98 7.52 12.17 1.92
N MET A 99 6.29 12.12 2.46
CA MET A 99 6.07 11.73 3.86
C MET A 99 6.36 10.24 4.10
N ILE A 100 5.96 9.36 3.18
CA ILE A 100 6.21 7.92 3.27
C ILE A 100 7.71 7.64 3.17
N HIS A 101 8.40 8.28 2.23
CA HIS A 101 9.85 8.18 2.09
C HIS A 101 10.59 8.67 3.34
N ALA A 102 10.18 9.83 3.89
CA ALA A 102 10.74 10.34 5.14
C ALA A 102 10.48 9.38 6.33
N THR A 103 9.32 8.72 6.35
CA THR A 103 9.02 7.67 7.35
C THR A 103 9.96 6.48 7.16
N TYR A 104 10.11 5.98 5.95
CA TYR A 104 11.03 4.88 5.66
C TYR A 104 12.47 5.22 6.05
N ARG A 105 12.95 6.41 5.70
CA ARG A 105 14.29 6.88 6.12
C ARG A 105 14.43 6.95 7.65
N SER A 106 13.37 7.31 8.37
CA SER A 106 13.42 7.28 9.83
C SER A 106 13.56 5.85 10.38
N MET A 107 12.97 4.85 9.71
CA MET A 107 13.11 3.45 10.10
C MET A 107 14.54 2.94 9.90
N LEU A 108 15.26 3.44 8.89
CA LEU A 108 16.67 3.05 8.61
C LEU A 108 17.65 3.44 9.74
N PHE A 109 17.28 4.30 10.67
CA PHE A 109 18.07 4.54 11.88
C PHE A 109 17.95 3.42 12.92
N GLU A 110 16.88 2.62 12.85
CA GLU A 110 16.58 1.55 13.80
C GLU A 110 16.76 0.15 13.19
N TYR A 111 16.55 0.02 11.86
CA TYR A 111 16.56 -1.27 11.14
C TYR A 111 17.45 -1.19 9.91
N LYS A 112 18.04 -2.33 9.51
CA LYS A 112 18.68 -2.44 8.21
C LYS A 112 17.62 -2.50 7.11
N ALA A 113 17.93 -1.97 5.94
CA ALA A 113 17.00 -1.93 4.80
C ALA A 113 16.49 -3.34 4.42
N GLU A 114 17.37 -4.33 4.42
CA GLU A 114 17.06 -5.75 4.15
C GLU A 114 16.06 -6.36 5.13
N ASN A 115 15.92 -5.78 6.31
CA ASN A 115 15.01 -6.20 7.38
C ASN A 115 13.71 -5.38 7.42
N ILE A 116 13.50 -4.49 6.48
CA ILE A 116 12.27 -3.71 6.36
C ILE A 116 11.48 -4.21 5.16
N SER A 117 10.24 -4.60 5.38
CA SER A 117 9.26 -4.79 4.30
C SER A 117 8.36 -3.57 4.16
N VAL A 118 7.71 -3.46 3.00
CA VAL A 118 6.65 -2.49 2.76
C VAL A 118 5.39 -3.23 2.32
N LEU A 119 4.39 -3.27 3.18
CA LEU A 119 3.08 -3.82 2.85
C LEU A 119 2.12 -2.68 2.52
N GLY A 120 1.48 -2.76 1.37
CA GLY A 120 0.44 -1.81 0.99
C GLY A 120 -0.85 -2.48 0.54
N THR A 121 -1.99 -1.88 0.87
CA THR A 121 -3.31 -2.35 0.44
C THR A 121 -3.99 -1.31 -0.46
N SER A 122 -4.59 -1.73 -1.59
CA SER A 122 -5.26 -0.82 -2.52
C SER A 122 -4.33 0.35 -2.93
N SER A 123 -4.76 1.59 -2.78
CA SER A 123 -3.90 2.76 -3.01
C SER A 123 -2.61 2.77 -2.16
N GLY A 124 -2.61 2.14 -0.98
CA GLY A 124 -1.38 1.90 -0.22
C GLY A 124 -0.43 0.93 -0.92
N GLY A 125 -0.95 -0.04 -1.68
CA GLY A 125 -0.17 -0.92 -2.55
C GLY A 125 0.51 -0.15 -3.68
N ASN A 126 -0.18 0.85 -4.25
CA ASN A 126 0.44 1.76 -5.23
C ASN A 126 1.60 2.53 -4.63
N LEU A 127 1.40 3.07 -3.40
CA LEU A 127 2.44 3.81 -2.70
C LEU A 127 3.63 2.91 -2.32
N ALA A 128 3.38 1.65 -1.94
CA ALA A 128 4.44 0.69 -1.64
C ALA A 128 5.31 0.41 -2.87
N LEU A 129 4.69 0.10 -4.01
CA LEU A 129 5.38 -0.09 -5.28
C LEU A 129 6.07 1.19 -5.75
N GLY A 130 5.39 2.32 -5.64
CA GLY A 130 5.85 3.62 -6.13
C GLY A 130 7.01 4.22 -5.33
N MET A 131 7.33 3.69 -4.16
CA MET A 131 8.56 4.08 -3.45
C MET A 131 9.81 3.77 -4.26
N VAL A 132 9.83 2.67 -5.03
CA VAL A 132 10.98 2.30 -5.87
C VAL A 132 11.26 3.35 -6.94
N PRO A 133 10.32 3.66 -7.86
CA PRO A 133 10.56 4.73 -8.84
C PRO A 133 10.73 6.11 -8.18
N TYR A 134 10.15 6.36 -7.01
CA TYR A 134 10.38 7.60 -6.28
C TYR A 134 11.84 7.77 -5.84
N ILE A 135 12.45 6.74 -5.28
CA ILE A 135 13.86 6.74 -4.87
C ILE A 135 14.76 6.89 -6.10
N ASN A 136 14.47 6.14 -7.18
CA ASN A 136 15.26 6.17 -8.41
C ASN A 136 15.21 7.53 -9.13
N ASP A 137 14.02 8.14 -9.24
CA ASP A 137 13.80 9.42 -9.92
C ASP A 137 14.47 10.60 -9.16
N ASN A 138 14.47 10.54 -7.84
CA ASN A 138 15.12 11.55 -7.02
C ASN A 138 16.64 11.36 -6.87
N HIS A 139 17.21 10.31 -7.49
CA HIS A 139 18.62 9.95 -7.35
C HIS A 139 19.08 9.89 -5.89
N ASP A 140 18.20 9.37 -5.02
CA ASP A 140 18.44 9.30 -3.58
C ASP A 140 19.23 8.04 -3.24
N ASP A 141 20.27 8.16 -2.42
CA ASP A 141 21.09 7.04 -1.94
C ASP A 141 20.37 6.16 -0.89
N THR A 142 19.06 6.38 -0.67
CA THR A 142 18.26 5.57 0.24
C THR A 142 18.23 4.11 -0.24
N PRO A 143 18.68 3.16 0.56
CA PRO A 143 18.65 1.75 0.16
C PRO A 143 17.20 1.25 0.03
N MET A 144 16.96 0.37 -0.94
CA MET A 144 15.66 -0.27 -1.15
C MET A 144 15.30 -1.17 0.04
N PRO A 145 14.00 -1.32 0.39
CA PRO A 145 13.55 -2.28 1.40
C PRO A 145 13.86 -3.71 0.95
N GLY A 146 13.86 -4.66 1.89
CA GLY A 146 14.12 -6.06 1.58
C GLY A 146 12.98 -6.77 0.84
N TYR A 147 11.75 -6.28 0.99
CA TYR A 147 10.56 -6.92 0.40
C TYR A 147 9.40 -5.95 0.23
N ILE A 148 8.62 -6.15 -0.83
CA ILE A 148 7.35 -5.42 -1.04
C ILE A 148 6.21 -6.42 -1.18
N MET A 149 5.10 -6.17 -0.47
CA MET A 149 3.83 -6.87 -0.69
C MET A 149 2.74 -5.85 -1.04
N ALA A 150 2.19 -5.98 -2.23
CA ALA A 150 1.12 -5.11 -2.72
C ALA A 150 -0.18 -5.90 -2.87
N ILE A 151 -1.17 -5.57 -2.04
CA ILE A 151 -2.49 -6.20 -2.07
C ILE A 151 -3.44 -5.32 -2.86
N SER A 152 -3.98 -5.87 -3.94
CA SER A 152 -4.90 -5.17 -4.84
C SER A 152 -4.41 -3.78 -5.29
N PRO A 153 -3.13 -3.62 -5.69
CA PRO A 153 -2.68 -2.34 -6.20
C PRO A 153 -3.37 -2.02 -7.53
N GLY A 154 -3.55 -0.74 -7.80
CA GLY A 154 -4.05 -0.24 -9.08
C GLY A 154 -3.15 0.85 -9.62
N THR A 155 -3.37 1.20 -10.87
CA THR A 155 -2.74 2.35 -11.52
C THR A 155 -3.73 2.94 -12.51
N CYS A 156 -3.49 4.13 -13.00
CA CYS A 156 -4.30 4.65 -14.08
C CYS A 156 -4.12 3.78 -15.32
N VAL A 157 -5.22 3.55 -16.02
CA VAL A 157 -5.30 2.66 -17.18
C VAL A 157 -4.35 3.14 -18.29
N ALA A 158 -3.53 2.25 -18.82
CA ALA A 158 -2.56 2.55 -19.84
C ALA A 158 -3.03 2.20 -21.26
N THR A 159 -3.97 1.24 -21.40
CA THR A 159 -4.42 0.71 -22.69
C THR A 159 -5.94 0.56 -22.75
N ASP A 160 -6.49 0.57 -23.97
CA ASP A 160 -7.92 0.30 -24.18
C ASP A 160 -8.32 -1.12 -23.74
N ALA A 161 -7.42 -2.09 -23.87
CA ALA A 161 -7.65 -3.47 -23.43
C ALA A 161 -7.83 -3.56 -21.90
N GLU A 162 -6.98 -2.86 -21.14
CA GLU A 162 -7.14 -2.75 -19.67
C GLU A 162 -8.47 -2.08 -19.31
N TRP A 163 -8.83 -1.01 -20.03
CA TRP A 163 -10.10 -0.32 -19.79
C TRP A 163 -11.31 -1.22 -20.05
N GLN A 164 -11.31 -1.97 -21.15
CA GLN A 164 -12.38 -2.93 -21.45
C GLN A 164 -12.48 -4.01 -20.36
N ARG A 165 -11.34 -4.59 -19.95
CA ARG A 165 -11.29 -5.57 -18.86
C ARG A 165 -11.78 -4.99 -17.54
N MET A 166 -11.39 -3.75 -17.23
CA MET A 166 -11.85 -3.03 -16.03
C MET A 166 -13.37 -2.85 -16.01
N GLN A 167 -13.98 -2.50 -17.16
CA GLN A 167 -15.43 -2.41 -17.29
C GLN A 167 -16.16 -3.76 -17.16
N GLU A 168 -15.51 -4.86 -17.56
CA GLU A 168 -16.07 -6.20 -17.36
C GLU A 168 -16.04 -6.59 -15.87
N LEU A 169 -14.94 -6.31 -15.17
CA LEU A 169 -14.78 -6.59 -13.75
C LEU A 169 -15.66 -5.70 -12.88
N ASP A 170 -15.93 -4.46 -13.30
CA ASP A 170 -16.84 -3.52 -12.60
C ASP A 170 -18.25 -4.09 -12.36
N LYS A 171 -18.67 -5.04 -13.19
CA LYS A 171 -19.96 -5.75 -13.02
C LYS A 171 -19.97 -6.69 -11.80
N LYS A 172 -18.81 -7.06 -11.31
CA LYS A 172 -18.62 -8.00 -10.20
C LYS A 172 -18.06 -7.30 -8.95
N ASP A 173 -17.22 -6.28 -9.15
CA ASP A 173 -16.59 -5.56 -8.05
C ASP A 173 -17.60 -4.74 -7.26
N VAL A 174 -17.67 -4.99 -5.96
CA VAL A 174 -18.57 -4.27 -5.03
C VAL A 174 -17.88 -3.10 -4.33
N ALA A 175 -16.58 -2.90 -4.57
CA ALA A 175 -15.74 -1.95 -3.82
C ALA A 175 -15.27 -0.76 -4.65
N ILE A 176 -14.74 -1.00 -5.85
CA ILE A 176 -14.08 0.01 -6.67
C ILE A 176 -14.78 0.14 -8.03
N PRO A 177 -15.63 1.16 -8.23
CA PRO A 177 -16.23 1.38 -9.54
C PRO A 177 -15.18 1.79 -10.58
N ALA A 178 -15.23 1.20 -11.78
CA ALA A 178 -14.33 1.55 -12.89
C ALA A 178 -14.34 3.06 -13.20
N GLN A 179 -15.48 3.71 -13.04
CA GLN A 179 -15.61 5.16 -13.25
C GLN A 179 -14.69 5.98 -12.33
N TYR A 180 -14.36 5.47 -11.12
CA TYR A 180 -13.40 6.14 -10.23
C TYR A 180 -12.03 6.27 -10.89
N MET A 181 -11.60 5.25 -11.63
CA MET A 181 -10.28 5.23 -12.27
C MET A 181 -10.14 6.27 -13.39
N LYS A 182 -11.23 6.74 -13.98
CA LYS A 182 -11.20 7.85 -14.96
C LYS A 182 -10.85 9.20 -14.32
N THR A 183 -11.20 9.39 -13.06
CA THR A 183 -10.96 10.65 -12.33
C THR A 183 -9.75 10.56 -11.41
N ALA A 184 -9.16 9.37 -11.25
CA ALA A 184 -8.09 9.13 -10.33
C ALA A 184 -6.85 10.03 -10.61
N ALA A 185 -6.49 10.19 -11.89
CA ALA A 185 -5.36 11.04 -12.29
C ALA A 185 -5.54 12.50 -11.88
N GLU A 186 -6.74 13.05 -12.11
CA GLU A 186 -7.10 14.42 -11.71
C GLU A 186 -7.07 14.58 -10.17
N ILE A 187 -7.63 13.61 -9.45
CA ILE A 187 -7.62 13.57 -7.99
C ILE A 187 -6.18 13.56 -7.46
N MET A 188 -5.32 12.70 -8.02
CA MET A 188 -3.93 12.55 -7.60
C MET A 188 -3.08 13.78 -7.89
N ARG A 189 -3.34 14.48 -8.99
CA ARG A 189 -2.69 15.76 -9.28
C ARG A 189 -3.13 16.87 -8.34
N HIS A 190 -4.36 16.88 -7.93
CA HIS A 190 -4.93 17.93 -7.08
C HIS A 190 -4.62 19.36 -7.61
N GLY A 191 -4.71 19.54 -8.93
CA GLY A 191 -4.41 20.82 -9.60
C GLY A 191 -2.92 21.13 -9.79
N ASP A 192 -2.04 20.18 -9.50
CA ASP A 192 -0.59 20.31 -9.72
C ASP A 192 -0.17 19.44 -10.91
N ASP A 193 0.10 20.09 -12.05
CA ASP A 193 0.54 19.43 -13.28
C ASP A 193 2.01 18.97 -13.22
N SER A 194 2.76 19.37 -12.20
CA SER A 194 4.15 18.94 -12.00
C SER A 194 4.27 17.55 -11.35
N VAL A 195 3.16 16.94 -10.91
CA VAL A 195 3.17 15.57 -10.38
C VAL A 195 3.76 14.62 -11.43
N PRO A 196 4.87 13.91 -11.11
CA PRO A 196 5.54 13.00 -12.03
C PRO A 196 4.58 11.96 -12.62
N GLU A 197 4.74 11.68 -13.92
CA GLU A 197 3.85 10.78 -14.64
C GLU A 197 3.79 9.38 -13.99
N TYR A 198 4.92 8.86 -13.52
CA TYR A 198 4.97 7.54 -12.89
C TYR A 198 4.16 7.43 -11.59
N MET A 199 3.89 8.53 -10.91
CA MET A 199 3.02 8.51 -9.72
C MET A 199 1.56 8.27 -10.09
N ILE A 200 1.16 8.63 -11.31
CA ILE A 200 -0.19 8.47 -11.87
C ILE A 200 -0.31 7.14 -12.63
N TRP A 201 0.64 6.87 -13.52
CA TRP A 201 0.78 5.64 -14.29
C TRP A 201 1.98 4.85 -13.76
N LEU A 202 1.78 4.21 -12.62
CA LEU A 202 2.85 3.60 -11.86
C LEU A 202 3.67 2.58 -12.66
N GLN A 203 3.04 1.85 -13.59
CA GLN A 203 3.71 0.92 -14.49
C GLN A 203 4.76 1.57 -15.42
N LYS A 204 4.80 2.91 -15.50
CA LYS A 204 5.82 3.66 -16.26
C LYS A 204 7.05 4.01 -15.43
N GLY A 205 7.05 3.72 -14.14
CA GLY A 205 8.14 4.03 -13.23
C GLY A 205 9.42 3.26 -13.52
N ASP A 206 10.51 3.76 -12.97
CA ASP A 206 11.81 3.06 -12.97
C ASP A 206 11.88 2.10 -11.79
N PHE A 207 11.77 0.79 -12.06
CA PHE A 207 11.86 -0.28 -11.08
C PHE A 207 13.27 -0.90 -10.97
N THR A 208 14.31 -0.17 -11.38
CA THR A 208 15.69 -0.60 -11.17
C THR A 208 15.93 -0.87 -9.68
N ASN A 209 16.59 -1.98 -9.36
CA ASN A 209 16.84 -2.45 -7.99
C ASN A 209 15.57 -2.67 -7.13
N CYS A 210 14.41 -2.84 -7.75
CA CYS A 210 13.20 -3.20 -7.03
C CYS A 210 13.43 -4.52 -6.28
N PRO A 211 13.11 -4.60 -4.98
CA PRO A 211 13.25 -5.83 -4.22
C PRO A 211 12.23 -6.87 -4.69
N LYS A 212 12.38 -8.10 -4.20
CA LYS A 212 11.35 -9.12 -4.38
C LYS A 212 9.98 -8.59 -4.02
N THR A 213 9.01 -8.81 -4.90
CA THR A 213 7.68 -8.23 -4.80
C THR A 213 6.59 -9.29 -4.95
N THR A 214 5.64 -9.31 -4.03
CA THR A 214 4.44 -10.16 -4.16
C THR A 214 3.20 -9.29 -4.37
N PHE A 215 2.45 -9.61 -5.41
CA PHE A 215 1.13 -9.04 -5.69
C PHE A 215 0.05 -10.02 -5.26
N ILE A 216 -1.01 -9.54 -4.62
CA ILE A 216 -2.18 -10.35 -4.30
C ILE A 216 -3.44 -9.65 -4.80
N TYR A 217 -4.19 -10.30 -5.67
CA TYR A 217 -5.45 -9.80 -6.23
C TYR A 217 -6.61 -10.76 -6.00
N GLY A 218 -7.81 -10.24 -5.97
CA GLY A 218 -9.02 -11.01 -6.22
C GLY A 218 -9.32 -11.07 -7.73
N SER A 219 -9.80 -12.20 -8.25
CA SER A 219 -10.12 -12.30 -9.68
C SER A 219 -11.33 -11.46 -10.10
N ASP A 220 -12.18 -11.10 -9.15
CA ASP A 220 -13.44 -10.37 -9.36
C ASP A 220 -13.34 -8.89 -8.95
N GLU A 221 -12.13 -8.34 -8.83
CA GLU A 221 -11.92 -6.92 -8.54
C GLU A 221 -11.51 -6.10 -9.76
N THR A 222 -12.00 -4.87 -9.84
CA THR A 222 -11.75 -3.93 -10.95
C THR A 222 -10.26 -3.67 -11.16
N LEU A 223 -9.48 -3.53 -10.10
CA LEU A 223 -8.05 -3.21 -10.18
C LEU A 223 -7.19 -4.38 -10.70
N TYR A 224 -7.70 -5.61 -10.72
CA TYR A 224 -7.00 -6.74 -11.34
C TYR A 224 -6.79 -6.52 -12.86
N ALA A 225 -7.56 -5.63 -13.50
CA ALA A 225 -7.32 -5.24 -14.88
C ALA A 225 -5.93 -4.62 -15.11
N CYS A 226 -5.29 -4.06 -14.07
CA CYS A 226 -3.97 -3.46 -14.15
C CYS A 226 -2.82 -4.46 -13.99
N ALA A 227 -3.09 -5.70 -13.59
CA ALA A 227 -2.06 -6.70 -13.33
C ALA A 227 -1.10 -6.94 -14.52
N PRO A 228 -1.57 -7.06 -15.79
CA PRO A 228 -0.67 -7.24 -16.93
C PRO A 228 0.36 -6.11 -17.11
N SER A 229 -0.03 -4.86 -16.84
CA SER A 229 0.89 -3.71 -16.90
C SER A 229 1.95 -3.77 -15.80
N PHE A 230 1.60 -4.21 -14.60
CA PHE A 230 2.58 -4.44 -13.53
C PHE A 230 3.52 -5.60 -13.87
N GLU A 231 2.99 -6.72 -14.38
CA GLU A 231 3.84 -7.84 -14.82
C GLU A 231 4.84 -7.40 -15.89
N ALA A 232 4.39 -6.65 -16.90
CA ALA A 232 5.27 -6.13 -17.94
C ALA A 232 6.36 -5.20 -17.36
N ALA A 233 6.02 -4.36 -16.39
CA ALA A 233 6.98 -3.52 -15.70
C ALA A 233 8.00 -4.35 -14.91
N MET A 234 7.56 -5.33 -14.12
CA MET A 234 8.45 -6.21 -13.37
C MET A 234 9.40 -6.98 -14.28
N GLN A 235 8.89 -7.54 -15.37
CA GLN A 235 9.68 -8.26 -16.39
C GLN A 235 10.72 -7.35 -17.06
N LYS A 236 10.33 -6.14 -17.42
CA LYS A 236 11.23 -5.14 -18.05
C LYS A 236 12.46 -4.86 -17.20
N TYR A 237 12.32 -4.80 -15.89
CA TYR A 237 13.40 -4.49 -14.97
C TYR A 237 14.03 -5.74 -14.30
N GLY A 238 13.60 -6.95 -14.70
CA GLY A 238 14.13 -8.22 -14.16
C GLY A 238 13.86 -8.40 -12.67
N VAL A 239 12.76 -7.87 -12.17
CA VAL A 239 12.36 -7.97 -10.77
C VAL A 239 11.93 -9.41 -10.45
N ASP A 240 12.37 -9.96 -9.31
CA ASP A 240 11.82 -11.20 -8.76
C ASP A 240 10.41 -10.90 -8.20
N TYR A 241 9.37 -11.40 -8.85
CA TYR A 241 7.99 -11.15 -8.43
C TYR A 241 7.12 -12.39 -8.46
N GLU A 242 6.08 -12.38 -7.63
CA GLU A 242 5.02 -13.37 -7.59
C GLU A 242 3.66 -12.69 -7.70
N MET A 243 2.79 -13.21 -8.57
CA MET A 243 1.40 -12.74 -8.74
C MET A 243 0.45 -13.82 -8.23
N ILE A 244 -0.24 -13.54 -7.12
CA ILE A 244 -1.19 -14.45 -6.49
C ILE A 244 -2.60 -13.92 -6.75
N VAL A 245 -3.47 -14.78 -7.27
CA VAL A 245 -4.87 -14.41 -7.58
C VAL A 245 -5.82 -15.32 -6.81
N GLY A 246 -6.64 -14.74 -5.95
CA GLY A 246 -7.74 -15.44 -5.28
C GLY A 246 -8.93 -15.54 -6.22
N GLU A 247 -9.28 -16.76 -6.63
CA GLU A 247 -10.40 -17.00 -7.56
C GLU A 247 -11.74 -16.65 -6.91
N GLY A 248 -12.56 -15.85 -7.62
CA GLY A 248 -13.84 -15.36 -7.13
C GLY A 248 -13.73 -14.35 -5.96
N MET A 249 -12.52 -13.88 -5.65
CA MET A 249 -12.31 -12.97 -4.54
C MET A 249 -12.44 -11.50 -4.96
N PHE A 250 -12.81 -10.69 -3.98
CA PHE A 250 -13.07 -9.26 -4.08
C PHE A 250 -11.84 -8.43 -3.70
N HIS A 251 -11.94 -7.12 -3.90
CA HIS A 251 -10.88 -6.14 -3.63
C HIS A 251 -10.33 -6.22 -2.20
N CYS A 252 -9.02 -6.37 -2.09
CA CYS A 252 -8.29 -6.50 -0.82
C CYS A 252 -8.78 -7.66 0.07
N TYR A 253 -9.25 -8.76 -0.51
CA TYR A 253 -9.85 -9.87 0.22
C TYR A 253 -9.02 -10.39 1.41
N PRO A 254 -7.67 -10.43 1.38
CA PRO A 254 -6.91 -10.95 2.51
C PRO A 254 -7.10 -10.13 3.80
N VAL A 255 -7.30 -8.81 3.68
CA VAL A 255 -7.47 -7.95 4.87
C VAL A 255 -8.91 -7.81 5.35
N PHE A 256 -9.87 -8.41 4.63
CA PHE A 256 -11.29 -8.46 5.00
C PHE A 256 -11.77 -9.92 5.12
N PRO A 257 -11.40 -10.66 6.17
CA PRO A 257 -11.65 -12.10 6.31
C PRO A 257 -13.13 -12.41 6.61
N VAL A 258 -14.02 -12.05 5.69
CA VAL A 258 -15.49 -12.24 5.79
C VAL A 258 -15.96 -13.61 5.28
N CYS A 259 -15.09 -14.36 4.62
CA CYS A 259 -15.33 -15.73 4.16
C CYS A 259 -14.09 -16.60 4.41
N LYS A 260 -14.21 -17.91 4.14
CA LYS A 260 -13.12 -18.87 4.37
C LYS A 260 -11.90 -18.55 3.51
N GLU A 261 -12.11 -18.30 2.24
CA GLU A 261 -11.05 -18.00 1.25
C GLU A 261 -10.30 -16.71 1.59
N ALA A 262 -11.02 -15.69 2.05
CA ALA A 262 -10.41 -14.43 2.51
C ALA A 262 -9.57 -14.64 3.78
N LYS A 263 -10.00 -15.54 4.69
CA LYS A 263 -9.22 -15.93 5.85
C LYS A 263 -7.95 -16.69 5.45
N GLU A 264 -8.07 -17.62 4.51
CA GLU A 264 -6.92 -18.34 3.94
C GLU A 264 -5.93 -17.37 3.26
N GLY A 265 -6.45 -16.31 2.60
CA GLY A 265 -5.66 -15.23 2.03
C GLY A 265 -4.89 -14.44 3.10
N TRP A 266 -5.52 -14.13 4.24
CA TRP A 266 -4.85 -13.53 5.38
C TRP A 266 -3.72 -14.43 5.91
N ASP A 267 -4.00 -15.71 6.13
CA ASP A 267 -3.01 -16.68 6.63
C ASP A 267 -1.84 -16.83 5.63
N LEU A 268 -2.13 -16.79 4.33
CA LEU A 268 -1.10 -16.81 3.28
C LEU A 268 -0.21 -15.57 3.36
N MET A 269 -0.80 -14.38 3.46
CA MET A 269 -0.08 -13.11 3.61
C MET A 269 0.87 -13.16 4.82
N ILE A 270 0.40 -13.61 5.98
CA ILE A 270 1.21 -13.76 7.18
C ILE A 270 2.38 -14.75 6.97
N ARG A 271 2.10 -15.91 6.36
CA ARG A 271 3.17 -16.91 6.06
C ARG A 271 4.23 -16.36 5.12
N LEU A 272 3.82 -15.64 4.07
CA LEU A 272 4.77 -15.03 3.12
C LEU A 272 5.64 -13.97 3.81
N MET A 273 5.05 -13.08 4.60
CA MET A 273 5.80 -12.08 5.36
C MET A 273 6.82 -12.74 6.30
N LYS A 274 6.40 -13.74 7.07
CA LYS A 274 7.32 -14.47 7.96
C LYS A 274 8.46 -15.15 7.18
N LYS A 275 8.15 -15.75 6.04
CA LYS A 275 9.14 -16.40 5.18
C LYS A 275 10.21 -15.41 4.68
N GLU A 276 9.80 -14.27 4.15
CA GLU A 276 10.72 -13.26 3.60
C GLU A 276 11.58 -12.61 4.69
N HIS A 277 11.09 -12.56 5.93
CA HIS A 277 11.85 -12.11 7.09
C HIS A 277 12.62 -13.24 7.84
N GLY A 278 12.62 -14.47 7.32
CA GLY A 278 13.27 -15.61 7.97
C GLY A 278 12.69 -15.97 9.35
N ILE A 279 11.46 -15.57 9.64
CA ILE A 279 10.76 -15.85 10.89
C ILE A 279 10.11 -17.23 10.81
N LYS A 280 10.39 -18.10 11.77
CA LYS A 280 9.79 -19.44 11.82
C LYS A 280 8.28 -19.34 12.02
N SER A 281 7.54 -20.16 11.27
CA SER A 281 6.08 -20.29 11.36
C SER A 281 5.64 -20.89 12.69
#